data_100b64af53d5ee15f6b053337c499827
#
_entry.id   100b64af53d5ee15f6b053337c499827
#
_cell.length_a   1.000
_cell.length_b   1.000
_cell.length_c   1.000
_cell.angle_alpha   90.00
_cell.angle_beta   90.00
_cell.angle_gamma   90.00
#
_symmetry.space_group_name_H-M   'P 1'
#
loop_
_entity.id
_entity.type
_entity.pdbx_description
1 polymer ?
#
loop_
_entity_poly.entity_id
_entity_poly.type
_entity_poly.pdbx_seq_one_letter_code
_entity_poly.pdbx_strand_id
1 'polypeptide(L)'
;WSSDVCSSDLQPSFFDYAMDYQGGKKSMKFLGEMKILIPFELLTSKLIKEGIYKPNKGVRGRPSIPAKILIGSLFLQAWYGLSDPMVEELIHDRISFRKFLDIKDDDVIPDETTICKFRNALIKANLFEFIFNSVRSEMMKNNLILNEGTLVDATLIHSSEPKRKKDDAGKVISNKAHDEDATYTAKRGRKYHGYKVHIATDTNSIIKEVITTTAKVHDSTQFDALTKDEKRAIFADSGYMSKIRKRTLRAKGIFNAITERRVRGQSKLRAKQSKNNTKFSKVRALVELPFAFIKNLMYYTQTRYLGMQKNAQHIYLIAAAYNLRRIPNLKVKLG
;
A
#
# COMPACT_ATOMS: atom_id res chain seq x y z
N TRP A 1 51.06 -31.23 -4.41
CA TRP A 1 50.17 -30.48 -5.31
C TRP A 1 49.12 -29.81 -4.46
N SER A 2 49.36 -28.53 -4.22
CA SER A 2 48.45 -27.61 -3.58
C SER A 2 47.32 -27.32 -4.56
N SER A 3 46.07 -27.53 -4.14
CA SER A 3 44.88 -27.19 -4.89
C SER A 3 44.36 -25.85 -4.41
N ASP A 4 45.05 -24.78 -4.75
CA ASP A 4 44.47 -23.43 -4.70
C ASP A 4 43.63 -23.21 -5.98
N VAL A 5 42.37 -23.64 -5.97
CA VAL A 5 41.43 -23.19 -6.98
C VAL A 5 41.02 -21.78 -6.60
N CYS A 6 41.69 -20.84 -7.24
CA CYS A 6 41.37 -19.41 -7.16
C CYS A 6 39.94 -19.17 -7.66
N SER A 7 39.08 -18.68 -6.79
CA SER A 7 37.66 -18.36 -7.06
C SER A 7 37.45 -17.10 -7.94
N SER A 8 38.49 -16.68 -8.68
CA SER A 8 38.54 -15.42 -9.44
C SER A 8 38.38 -15.56 -10.96
N ASP A 9 38.21 -16.77 -11.51
CA ASP A 9 38.20 -16.97 -12.98
C ASP A 9 36.84 -17.36 -13.58
N LEU A 10 35.73 -17.07 -12.91
CA LEU A 10 34.45 -17.09 -13.59
C LEU A 10 34.34 -15.85 -14.47
N GLN A 11 34.53 -16.02 -15.77
CA GLN A 11 34.26 -14.95 -16.73
C GLN A 11 32.82 -14.50 -16.55
N PRO A 12 32.57 -13.19 -16.45
CA PRO A 12 31.19 -12.67 -16.31
C PRO A 12 30.37 -13.15 -17.50
N SER A 13 29.18 -13.64 -17.22
CA SER A 13 28.24 -14.07 -18.26
C SER A 13 27.77 -12.88 -19.09
N PHE A 14 27.26 -13.13 -20.31
CA PHE A 14 26.61 -12.09 -21.12
C PHE A 14 25.52 -11.38 -20.32
N PHE A 15 24.86 -12.08 -19.40
CA PHE A 15 23.84 -11.54 -18.50
C PHE A 15 24.44 -10.59 -17.48
N ASP A 16 25.63 -10.86 -16.95
CA ASP A 16 26.33 -9.96 -16.02
C ASP A 16 26.69 -8.63 -16.72
N TYR A 17 27.16 -8.69 -17.99
CA TYR A 17 27.35 -7.48 -18.80
C TYR A 17 26.05 -6.73 -19.07
N ALA A 18 24.94 -7.43 -19.34
CA ALA A 18 23.64 -6.84 -19.52
C ALA A 18 23.08 -6.25 -18.18
N MET A 19 23.48 -6.83 -17.05
CA MET A 19 23.14 -6.31 -15.72
C MET A 19 23.90 -5.03 -15.38
N ASP A 20 25.14 -4.89 -15.84
CA ASP A 20 25.98 -3.69 -15.63
C ASP A 20 25.67 -2.57 -16.61
N TYR A 21 24.89 -2.83 -17.67
CA TYR A 21 24.45 -1.80 -18.60
C TYR A 21 23.59 -0.75 -17.90
N GLN A 22 24.21 0.33 -17.46
CA GLN A 22 23.59 1.49 -16.81
C GLN A 22 22.81 2.39 -17.78
N GLY A 23 22.49 1.91 -18.96
CA GLY A 23 21.69 2.61 -19.97
C GLY A 23 20.28 2.90 -19.44
N GLY A 24 20.17 4.00 -18.80
CA GLY A 24 19.14 4.84 -18.22
C GLY A 24 17.66 4.59 -18.48
N LYS A 25 17.16 3.35 -18.50
CA LYS A 25 15.69 3.17 -18.50
C LYS A 25 15.13 3.50 -17.12
N LYS A 26 14.11 4.38 -17.09
CA LYS A 26 13.43 4.84 -15.86
C LYS A 26 13.03 3.72 -14.88
N SER A 27 12.67 2.53 -15.40
CA SER A 27 12.31 1.37 -14.59
C SER A 27 13.50 0.79 -13.81
N MET A 28 14.68 0.72 -14.41
CA MET A 28 15.90 0.21 -13.73
C MET A 28 16.33 1.15 -12.61
N LYS A 29 16.33 2.47 -12.86
CA LYS A 29 16.64 3.46 -11.83
C LYS A 29 15.67 3.36 -10.66
N PHE A 30 14.36 3.32 -10.94
CA PHE A 30 13.34 3.19 -9.91
C PHE A 30 13.51 1.93 -9.05
N LEU A 31 13.65 0.76 -9.67
CA LEU A 31 13.80 -0.51 -8.93
C LEU A 31 15.12 -0.57 -8.16
N GLY A 32 16.21 0.02 -8.69
CA GLY A 32 17.48 0.15 -7.98
C GLY A 32 17.35 0.98 -6.70
N GLU A 33 16.64 2.11 -6.75
CA GLU A 33 16.34 2.93 -5.56
C GLU A 33 15.46 2.17 -4.55
N MET A 34 14.42 1.47 -5.02
CA MET A 34 13.51 0.69 -4.16
C MET A 34 14.22 -0.46 -3.46
N LYS A 35 15.19 -1.10 -4.12
CA LYS A 35 16.00 -2.17 -3.55
C LYS A 35 16.78 -1.74 -2.30
N ILE A 36 17.25 -0.50 -2.28
CA ILE A 36 17.99 0.09 -1.16
C ILE A 36 17.04 0.51 -0.03
N LEU A 37 15.84 0.98 -0.40
CA LEU A 37 14.89 1.56 0.56
C LEU A 37 14.04 0.52 1.30
N ILE A 38 13.88 -0.69 0.75
CA ILE A 38 13.15 -1.76 1.43
C ILE A 38 14.04 -2.37 2.51
N PRO A 39 13.59 -2.42 3.78
CA PRO A 39 14.38 -2.99 4.88
C PRO A 39 14.32 -4.53 4.86
N PHE A 40 14.85 -5.16 3.80
CA PHE A 40 14.77 -6.62 3.58
C PHE A 40 15.31 -7.45 4.75
N GLU A 41 16.40 -7.03 5.38
CA GLU A 41 17.00 -7.75 6.52
C GLU A 41 16.07 -7.77 7.73
N LEU A 42 15.48 -6.61 8.09
CA LEU A 42 14.52 -6.50 9.18
C LEU A 42 13.29 -7.37 8.89
N LEU A 43 12.76 -7.31 7.67
CA LEU A 43 11.59 -8.10 7.27
C LEU A 43 11.91 -9.60 7.30
N THR A 44 13.06 -10.03 6.77
CA THR A 44 13.49 -11.43 6.80
C THR A 44 13.65 -11.95 8.23
N SER A 45 14.28 -11.18 9.10
CA SER A 45 14.44 -11.53 10.52
C SER A 45 13.08 -11.71 11.22
N LYS A 46 12.12 -10.84 10.92
CA LYS A 46 10.76 -10.97 11.45
C LYS A 46 10.07 -12.24 10.94
N LEU A 47 10.19 -12.56 9.63
CA LEU A 47 9.61 -13.77 9.06
C LEU A 47 10.18 -15.06 9.68
N ILE A 48 11.47 -15.07 9.97
CA ILE A 48 12.11 -16.21 10.66
C ILE A 48 11.59 -16.34 12.08
N LYS A 49 11.50 -15.22 12.81
CA LYS A 49 10.98 -15.20 14.19
C LYS A 49 9.53 -15.70 14.29
N GLU A 50 8.69 -15.35 13.33
CA GLU A 50 7.29 -15.80 13.27
C GLU A 50 7.13 -17.23 12.70
N GLY A 51 8.23 -17.90 12.32
CA GLY A 51 8.21 -19.26 11.77
C GLY A 51 7.63 -19.38 10.35
N ILE A 52 7.41 -18.25 9.66
CA ILE A 52 6.85 -18.21 8.31
C ILE A 52 7.92 -18.54 7.27
N TYR A 53 9.14 -18.13 7.50
CA TYR A 53 10.28 -18.42 6.65
C TYR A 53 11.32 -19.22 7.40
N LYS A 54 11.71 -20.38 6.82
CA LYS A 54 12.77 -21.23 7.34
C LYS A 54 13.87 -21.32 6.29
N PRO A 55 15.02 -20.67 6.49
CA PRO A 55 16.13 -20.75 5.54
C PRO A 55 16.66 -22.18 5.49
N ASN A 56 16.63 -22.78 4.31
CA ASN A 56 17.28 -24.08 4.03
C ASN A 56 18.38 -23.85 3.00
N LYS A 57 19.63 -24.10 3.40
CA LYS A 57 20.81 -23.95 2.53
C LYS A 57 21.06 -25.17 1.62
N GLY A 58 20.12 -26.09 1.53
CA GLY A 58 20.24 -27.26 0.66
C GLY A 58 21.01 -28.42 1.24
N VAL A 59 21.36 -28.41 2.52
CA VAL A 59 22.08 -29.52 3.20
C VAL A 59 21.24 -30.80 3.21
N ARG A 60 19.91 -30.66 3.33
CA ARG A 60 18.94 -31.75 3.14
C ARG A 60 17.71 -31.20 2.41
N GLY A 61 17.50 -31.64 1.17
CA GLY A 61 16.37 -31.24 0.32
C GLY A 61 16.66 -29.99 -0.51
N ARG A 62 15.63 -29.52 -1.27
CA ARG A 62 15.74 -28.34 -2.15
C ARG A 62 16.00 -27.07 -1.32
N PRO A 63 16.92 -26.21 -1.75
CA PRO A 63 17.14 -24.91 -1.10
C PRO A 63 15.85 -24.09 -1.07
N SER A 64 15.63 -23.35 0.04
CA SER A 64 14.51 -22.42 0.10
C SER A 64 14.79 -21.17 -0.73
N ILE A 65 13.76 -20.68 -1.43
CA ILE A 65 13.86 -19.40 -2.15
C ILE A 65 14.13 -18.29 -1.13
N PRO A 66 15.13 -17.43 -1.34
CA PRO A 66 15.46 -16.37 -0.41
C PRO A 66 14.26 -15.47 -0.09
N ALA A 67 14.07 -15.14 1.19
CA ALA A 67 12.94 -14.29 1.64
C ALA A 67 12.90 -12.94 0.92
N LYS A 68 14.07 -12.37 0.57
CA LYS A 68 14.21 -11.16 -0.23
C LYS A 68 13.49 -11.26 -1.57
N ILE A 69 13.63 -12.39 -2.27
CA ILE A 69 12.96 -12.62 -3.56
C ILE A 69 11.44 -12.67 -3.37
N LEU A 70 10.96 -13.41 -2.36
CA LEU A 70 9.52 -13.51 -2.08
C LEU A 70 8.91 -12.17 -1.69
N ILE A 71 9.55 -11.41 -0.79
CA ILE A 71 9.11 -10.07 -0.39
C ILE A 71 9.14 -9.11 -1.58
N GLY A 72 10.23 -9.13 -2.34
CA GLY A 72 10.40 -8.29 -3.52
C GLY A 72 9.36 -8.57 -4.60
N SER A 73 8.99 -9.84 -4.82
CA SER A 73 7.92 -10.23 -5.75
C SER A 73 6.58 -9.62 -5.36
N LEU A 74 6.24 -9.56 -4.07
CA LEU A 74 5.01 -8.90 -3.60
C LEU A 74 5.04 -7.38 -3.85
N PHE A 75 6.19 -6.72 -3.70
CA PHE A 75 6.33 -5.31 -4.05
C PHE A 75 6.22 -5.06 -5.56
N LEU A 76 6.79 -5.95 -6.39
CA LEU A 76 6.60 -5.89 -7.85
C LEU A 76 5.13 -6.01 -8.22
N GLN A 77 4.40 -6.96 -7.61
CA GLN A 77 2.95 -7.07 -7.80
C GLN A 77 2.21 -5.78 -7.44
N ALA A 78 2.57 -5.16 -6.30
CA ALA A 78 1.94 -3.93 -5.84
C ALA A 78 2.21 -2.76 -6.79
N TRP A 79 3.46 -2.55 -7.22
CA TRP A 79 3.83 -1.41 -8.09
C TRP A 79 3.32 -1.51 -9.52
N TYR A 80 3.29 -2.72 -10.07
CA TYR A 80 2.96 -2.94 -11.49
C TYR A 80 1.57 -3.52 -11.70
N GLY A 81 0.81 -3.75 -10.63
CA GLY A 81 -0.54 -4.27 -10.73
C GLY A 81 -0.63 -5.73 -11.19
N LEU A 82 0.38 -6.58 -10.92
CA LEU A 82 0.52 -7.92 -11.46
C LEU A 82 -0.24 -8.99 -10.66
N SER A 83 -0.73 -10.01 -11.36
CA SER A 83 -1.21 -11.27 -10.77
C SER A 83 -0.03 -12.18 -10.39
N ASP A 84 -0.31 -13.31 -9.72
CA ASP A 84 0.74 -14.28 -9.37
C ASP A 84 1.41 -14.89 -10.62
N PRO A 85 0.67 -15.37 -11.65
CA PRO A 85 1.29 -15.83 -12.88
C PRO A 85 2.09 -14.74 -13.61
N MET A 86 1.54 -13.52 -13.67
CA MET A 86 2.21 -12.41 -14.37
C MET A 86 3.53 -11.99 -13.74
N VAL A 87 3.64 -12.02 -12.40
CA VAL A 87 4.91 -11.66 -11.77
C VAL A 87 5.97 -12.75 -11.97
N GLU A 88 5.58 -14.03 -11.96
CA GLU A 88 6.46 -15.14 -12.31
C GLU A 88 7.00 -14.97 -13.73
N GLU A 89 6.12 -14.83 -14.74
CA GLU A 89 6.47 -14.63 -16.13
C GLU A 89 7.40 -13.42 -16.32
N LEU A 90 7.07 -12.28 -15.71
CA LEU A 90 7.87 -11.07 -15.84
C LEU A 90 9.21 -11.12 -15.10
N ILE A 91 9.37 -11.98 -14.09
CA ILE A 91 10.69 -12.25 -13.49
C ILE A 91 11.56 -13.03 -14.47
N HIS A 92 10.97 -13.94 -15.27
CA HIS A 92 11.70 -14.62 -16.34
C HIS A 92 12.13 -13.67 -17.45
N ASP A 93 11.26 -12.78 -17.90
CA ASP A 93 11.47 -11.96 -19.09
C ASP A 93 12.23 -10.66 -18.84
N ARG A 94 12.08 -10.04 -17.64
CA ARG A 94 12.58 -8.69 -17.37
C ARG A 94 13.89 -8.69 -16.58
N ILE A 95 14.98 -8.32 -17.21
CA ILE A 95 16.27 -8.08 -16.56
C ILE A 95 16.14 -7.13 -15.36
N SER A 96 15.29 -6.07 -15.46
CA SER A 96 15.08 -5.12 -14.36
C SER A 96 14.46 -5.76 -13.12
N PHE A 97 13.60 -6.77 -13.27
CA PHE A 97 13.00 -7.49 -12.15
C PHE A 97 14.02 -8.45 -11.51
N ARG A 98 14.77 -9.19 -12.32
CA ARG A 98 15.86 -10.07 -11.85
C ARG A 98 16.93 -9.28 -11.10
N LYS A 99 17.35 -8.12 -11.65
CA LYS A 99 18.31 -7.21 -11.00
C LYS A 99 17.79 -6.66 -9.67
N PHE A 100 16.50 -6.30 -9.59
CA PHE A 100 15.87 -5.86 -8.34
C PHE A 100 15.87 -6.95 -7.27
N LEU A 101 15.59 -8.20 -7.68
CA LEU A 101 15.51 -9.36 -6.78
C LEU A 101 16.86 -10.03 -6.50
N ASP A 102 17.95 -9.59 -7.14
CA ASP A 102 19.27 -10.24 -7.12
C ASP A 102 19.26 -11.70 -7.61
N ILE A 103 18.40 -12.00 -8.58
CA ILE A 103 18.30 -13.33 -9.20
C ILE A 103 19.39 -13.47 -10.27
N LYS A 104 20.25 -14.48 -10.14
CA LYS A 104 21.23 -14.91 -11.13
C LYS A 104 20.63 -15.93 -12.10
N ASP A 105 21.39 -16.31 -13.13
CA ASP A 105 20.90 -17.21 -14.18
C ASP A 105 20.50 -18.59 -13.65
N ASP A 106 21.24 -19.13 -12.68
CA ASP A 106 21.01 -20.46 -12.09
C ASP A 106 20.07 -20.43 -10.87
N ASP A 107 19.61 -19.25 -10.45
CA ASP A 107 18.76 -19.12 -9.27
C ASP A 107 17.32 -19.57 -9.57
N VAL A 108 16.71 -20.20 -8.57
CA VAL A 108 15.31 -20.63 -8.64
C VAL A 108 14.37 -19.44 -8.53
N ILE A 109 13.58 -19.21 -9.58
CA ILE A 109 12.50 -18.23 -9.59
C ILE A 109 11.28 -18.81 -8.87
N PRO A 110 10.61 -18.03 -8.00
CA PRO A 110 9.37 -18.48 -7.34
C PRO A 110 8.24 -18.63 -8.35
N ASP A 111 7.59 -19.79 -8.34
CA ASP A 111 6.37 -20.01 -9.09
C ASP A 111 5.16 -19.28 -8.46
N GLU A 112 4.06 -19.16 -9.22
CA GLU A 112 2.83 -18.51 -8.79
C GLU A 112 2.28 -19.10 -7.49
N THR A 113 2.39 -20.42 -7.31
CA THR A 113 1.85 -21.13 -6.14
C THR A 113 2.69 -20.83 -4.90
N THR A 114 4.00 -20.70 -5.03
CA THR A 114 4.93 -20.31 -3.96
C THR A 114 4.65 -18.88 -3.51
N ILE A 115 4.48 -17.94 -4.46
CA ILE A 115 4.13 -16.54 -4.16
C ILE A 115 2.78 -16.48 -3.46
N CYS A 116 1.77 -17.22 -3.95
CA CYS A 116 0.44 -17.30 -3.34
C CYS A 116 0.48 -17.85 -1.91
N LYS A 117 1.20 -18.96 -1.67
CA LYS A 117 1.35 -19.57 -0.35
C LYS A 117 2.05 -18.62 0.62
N PHE A 118 3.13 -17.98 0.19
CA PHE A 118 3.87 -17.01 0.99
C PHE A 118 3.00 -15.82 1.38
N ARG A 119 2.28 -15.22 0.43
CA ARG A 119 1.33 -14.13 0.69
C ARG A 119 0.25 -14.55 1.70
N ASN A 120 -0.35 -15.73 1.54
CA ASN A 120 -1.38 -16.22 2.45
C ASN A 120 -0.85 -16.45 3.87
N ALA A 121 0.40 -16.89 4.01
CA ALA A 121 1.06 -17.02 5.32
C ALA A 121 1.24 -15.63 5.98
N LEU A 122 1.67 -14.61 5.22
CA LEU A 122 1.78 -13.23 5.71
C LEU A 122 0.41 -12.67 6.13
N ILE A 123 -0.65 -12.91 5.35
CA ILE A 123 -2.02 -12.48 5.68
C ILE A 123 -2.47 -13.12 6.98
N LYS A 124 -2.29 -14.43 7.14
CA LYS A 124 -2.69 -15.17 8.34
C LYS A 124 -1.99 -14.65 9.60
N ALA A 125 -0.75 -14.24 9.47
CA ALA A 125 0.05 -13.69 10.58
C ALA A 125 -0.07 -12.17 10.74
N ASN A 126 -0.89 -11.48 9.95
CA ASN A 126 -1.06 -10.01 9.93
C ASN A 126 0.27 -9.24 9.72
N LEU A 127 1.20 -9.80 8.94
CA LEU A 127 2.53 -9.21 8.76
C LEU A 127 2.62 -8.10 7.72
N PHE A 128 1.61 -7.88 6.89
CA PHE A 128 1.60 -6.73 5.99
C PHE A 128 1.51 -5.39 6.74
N GLU A 129 0.80 -5.37 7.88
CA GLU A 129 0.82 -4.21 8.78
C GLU A 129 2.23 -3.96 9.33
N PHE A 130 2.96 -5.01 9.72
CA PHE A 130 4.36 -4.88 10.14
C PHE A 130 5.25 -4.34 9.03
N ILE A 131 5.07 -4.81 7.77
CA ILE A 131 5.81 -4.31 6.60
C ILE A 131 5.55 -2.80 6.41
N PHE A 132 4.29 -2.37 6.46
CA PHE A 132 3.91 -0.96 6.36
C PHE A 132 4.56 -0.12 7.47
N ASN A 133 4.46 -0.57 8.72
CA ASN A 133 5.02 0.13 9.86
C ASN A 133 6.55 0.19 9.83
N SER A 134 7.22 -0.84 9.30
CA SER A 134 8.68 -0.85 9.11
C SER A 134 9.13 0.20 8.11
N VAL A 135 8.46 0.28 6.95
CA VAL A 135 8.71 1.33 5.94
C VAL A 135 8.45 2.72 6.53
N ARG A 136 7.32 2.90 7.23
CA ARG A 136 6.98 4.18 7.87
C ARG A 136 8.03 4.59 8.90
N SER A 137 8.48 3.67 9.75
CA SER A 137 9.51 3.94 10.76
C SER A 137 10.83 4.35 10.14
N GLU A 138 11.22 3.72 9.04
CA GLU A 138 12.44 4.10 8.32
C GLU A 138 12.32 5.50 7.71
N MET A 139 11.16 5.84 7.16
CA MET A 139 10.89 7.20 6.68
C MET A 139 10.90 8.25 7.80
N MET A 140 10.40 7.90 8.99
CA MET A 140 10.45 8.79 10.16
C MET A 140 11.88 9.05 10.63
N LYS A 141 12.73 8.03 10.71
CA LYS A 141 14.15 8.15 11.07
C LYS A 141 14.91 9.06 10.12
N ASN A 142 14.55 9.02 8.83
CA ASN A 142 15.18 9.84 7.79
C ASN A 142 14.49 11.21 7.61
N ASN A 143 13.63 11.64 8.54
CA ASN A 143 12.91 12.93 8.52
C ASN A 143 12.09 13.18 7.23
N LEU A 144 11.63 12.11 6.56
CA LEU A 144 10.84 12.22 5.34
C LEU A 144 9.34 12.43 5.60
N ILE A 145 8.89 12.16 6.82
CA ILE A 145 7.51 12.41 7.27
C ILE A 145 7.46 13.75 8.00
N LEU A 146 6.65 14.67 7.49
CA LEU A 146 6.46 15.98 8.11
C LEU A 146 5.44 15.91 9.24
N ASN A 147 5.81 16.44 10.41
CA ASN A 147 4.91 16.54 11.55
C ASN A 147 4.19 17.90 11.59
N GLU A 148 3.75 18.41 10.43
CA GLU A 148 3.08 19.72 10.29
C GLU A 148 1.55 19.62 10.34
N GLY A 149 1.03 18.42 10.34
CA GLY A 149 -0.41 18.14 10.39
C GLY A 149 -0.77 16.81 9.72
N THR A 150 -2.00 16.38 9.95
CA THR A 150 -2.55 15.15 9.37
C THR A 150 -3.73 15.48 8.48
N LEU A 151 -3.70 14.96 7.26
CA LEU A 151 -4.78 15.07 6.29
C LEU A 151 -5.53 13.73 6.27
N VAL A 152 -6.85 13.77 6.41
CA VAL A 152 -7.70 12.57 6.49
C VAL A 152 -8.71 12.56 5.36
N ASP A 153 -8.82 11.43 4.66
CA ASP A 153 -9.85 11.18 3.67
C ASP A 153 -10.10 9.68 3.48
N ALA A 154 -11.14 9.31 2.72
CA ALA A 154 -11.51 7.95 2.42
C ALA A 154 -11.86 7.75 0.95
N THR A 155 -11.56 6.56 0.43
CA THR A 155 -11.93 6.17 -0.93
C THR A 155 -12.62 4.82 -0.96
N LEU A 156 -13.46 4.62 -1.96
CA LEU A 156 -14.12 3.34 -2.23
C LEU A 156 -13.23 2.49 -3.13
N ILE A 157 -13.12 1.21 -2.78
CA ILE A 157 -12.53 0.15 -3.60
C ILE A 157 -13.64 -0.85 -3.91
N HIS A 158 -13.86 -1.11 -5.19
CA HIS A 158 -14.90 -2.02 -5.64
C HIS A 158 -14.55 -3.47 -5.29
N SER A 159 -15.55 -4.26 -4.95
CA SER A 159 -15.44 -5.72 -4.82
C SER A 159 -16.42 -6.40 -5.76
N SER A 160 -16.22 -7.69 -6.02
CA SER A 160 -17.09 -8.46 -6.89
C SER A 160 -18.54 -8.44 -6.34
N GLU A 161 -19.47 -8.03 -7.21
CA GLU A 161 -20.88 -8.04 -6.88
C GLU A 161 -21.46 -9.44 -7.06
N PRO A 162 -22.47 -9.84 -6.24
CA PRO A 162 -23.22 -11.07 -6.47
C PRO A 162 -23.93 -10.98 -7.83
N LYS A 163 -23.52 -11.80 -8.78
CA LYS A 163 -24.22 -11.93 -10.06
C LYS A 163 -25.52 -12.69 -9.82
N ARG A 164 -26.64 -12.02 -9.97
CA ARG A 164 -27.96 -12.65 -9.95
C ARG A 164 -28.17 -13.35 -11.28
N LYS A 165 -27.94 -14.66 -11.35
CA LYS A 165 -28.46 -15.48 -12.45
C LYS A 165 -29.89 -15.90 -12.12
N LYS A 166 -30.77 -15.88 -13.10
CA LYS A 166 -32.07 -16.51 -13.00
C LYS A 166 -31.93 -17.93 -13.54
N ASP A 167 -32.53 -18.90 -12.87
CA ASP A 167 -32.72 -20.24 -13.44
C ASP A 167 -33.79 -20.20 -14.54
N ASP A 168 -33.98 -21.34 -15.24
CA ASP A 168 -34.96 -21.45 -16.31
C ASP A 168 -36.40 -21.24 -15.82
N ALA A 169 -36.67 -21.33 -14.51
CA ALA A 169 -37.90 -21.01 -13.85
C ALA A 169 -38.03 -19.56 -13.39
N GLY A 170 -37.02 -18.68 -13.70
CA GLY A 170 -37.01 -17.27 -13.34
C GLY A 170 -36.59 -16.97 -11.88
N LYS A 171 -36.22 -18.01 -11.10
CA LYS A 171 -35.77 -17.86 -9.71
C LYS A 171 -34.33 -17.35 -9.67
N VAL A 172 -34.07 -16.35 -8.84
CA VAL A 172 -32.74 -15.76 -8.68
C VAL A 172 -31.82 -16.75 -7.97
N ILE A 173 -30.81 -17.25 -8.68
CA ILE A 173 -29.73 -18.07 -8.12
C ILE A 173 -28.57 -17.13 -7.81
N SER A 174 -28.15 -17.04 -6.53
CA SER A 174 -26.94 -16.33 -6.14
C SER A 174 -25.71 -17.09 -6.64
N ASN A 175 -24.84 -16.44 -7.39
CA ASN A 175 -23.54 -17.00 -7.75
C ASN A 175 -22.62 -17.00 -6.53
N LYS A 176 -22.05 -18.15 -6.14
CA LYS A 176 -21.19 -18.32 -4.96
C LYS A 176 -19.88 -17.52 -4.97
N ALA A 177 -19.55 -16.88 -6.09
CA ALA A 177 -18.27 -16.17 -6.26
C ALA A 177 -18.37 -14.64 -5.96
N HIS A 178 -19.05 -14.24 -4.90
CA HIS A 178 -19.07 -12.85 -4.45
C HIS A 178 -18.38 -12.72 -3.09
N ASP A 179 -17.99 -11.49 -2.76
CA ASP A 179 -17.38 -11.15 -1.49
C ASP A 179 -18.46 -10.89 -0.43
N GLU A 180 -18.65 -11.84 0.48
CA GLU A 180 -19.69 -11.77 1.52
C GLU A 180 -19.44 -10.68 2.57
N ASP A 181 -18.17 -10.31 2.80
CA ASP A 181 -17.79 -9.26 3.74
C ASP A 181 -18.00 -7.86 3.15
N ALA A 182 -18.05 -7.74 1.83
CA ALA A 182 -18.25 -6.46 1.16
C ALA A 182 -19.71 -5.97 1.31
N THR A 183 -19.87 -4.65 1.37
CA THR A 183 -21.20 -4.05 1.56
C THR A 183 -21.52 -2.99 0.51
N TYR A 184 -22.81 -2.71 0.35
CA TYR A 184 -23.28 -1.64 -0.51
C TYR A 184 -23.25 -0.28 0.20
N THR A 185 -22.88 0.75 -0.57
CA THR A 185 -23.04 2.15 -0.20
C THR A 185 -23.51 2.94 -1.42
N ALA A 186 -24.07 4.13 -1.21
CA ALA A 186 -24.47 5.03 -2.28
C ALA A 186 -23.66 6.33 -2.23
N LYS A 187 -23.15 6.77 -3.39
CA LYS A 187 -22.48 8.06 -3.54
C LYS A 187 -22.96 8.73 -4.82
N ARG A 188 -23.52 9.95 -4.70
CA ARG A 188 -24.05 10.73 -5.86
C ARG A 188 -25.03 9.93 -6.71
N GLY A 189 -25.98 9.22 -6.07
CA GLY A 189 -27.00 8.42 -6.75
C GLY A 189 -26.52 7.07 -7.32
N ARG A 190 -25.23 6.76 -7.29
CA ARG A 190 -24.68 5.46 -7.74
C ARG A 190 -24.46 4.53 -6.56
N LYS A 191 -24.81 3.25 -6.74
CA LYS A 191 -24.53 2.19 -5.77
C LYS A 191 -23.13 1.62 -5.99
N TYR A 192 -22.44 1.33 -4.92
CA TYR A 192 -21.10 0.74 -4.92
C TYR A 192 -21.08 -0.44 -3.97
N HIS A 193 -20.53 -1.57 -4.40
CA HIS A 193 -20.29 -2.75 -3.58
C HIS A 193 -18.79 -2.86 -3.33
N GLY A 194 -18.36 -3.02 -2.07
CA GLY A 194 -16.95 -3.13 -1.77
C GLY A 194 -16.56 -2.68 -0.37
N TYR A 195 -15.39 -2.06 -0.30
CA TYR A 195 -14.75 -1.58 0.93
C TYR A 195 -14.43 -0.10 0.84
N LYS A 196 -14.23 0.51 2.00
CA LYS A 196 -13.61 1.84 2.13
C LYS A 196 -12.21 1.72 2.68
N VAL A 197 -11.31 2.46 2.06
CA VAL A 197 -9.95 2.67 2.55
C VAL A 197 -9.85 4.09 3.07
N HIS A 198 -9.64 4.22 4.37
CA HIS A 198 -9.43 5.48 5.06
C HIS A 198 -7.93 5.66 5.25
N ILE A 199 -7.41 6.83 4.91
CA ILE A 199 -5.99 7.14 5.10
C ILE A 199 -5.80 8.42 5.89
N ALA A 200 -4.71 8.47 6.62
CA ALA A 200 -4.14 9.68 7.18
C ALA A 200 -2.77 9.92 6.54
N THR A 201 -2.54 11.11 6.00
CA THR A 201 -1.27 11.47 5.39
C THR A 201 -0.68 12.72 6.05
N ASP A 202 0.61 12.93 5.85
CA ASP A 202 1.23 14.23 6.12
C ASP A 202 1.05 15.20 4.93
N THR A 203 1.61 16.39 5.04
CA THR A 203 1.58 17.42 3.99
C THR A 203 2.47 17.10 2.78
N ASN A 204 3.35 16.10 2.86
CA ASN A 204 4.10 15.51 1.74
C ASN A 204 3.31 14.38 1.04
N SER A 205 2.07 14.13 1.46
CA SER A 205 1.22 13.03 0.98
C SER A 205 1.79 11.64 1.29
N ILE A 206 2.58 11.48 2.36
CA ILE A 206 3.03 10.20 2.87
C ILE A 206 1.92 9.60 3.75
N ILE A 207 1.56 8.36 3.52
CA ILE A 207 0.54 7.67 4.31
C ILE A 207 1.12 7.33 5.69
N LYS A 208 0.53 7.91 6.74
CA LYS A 208 0.87 7.70 8.16
C LYS A 208 0.08 6.56 8.76
N GLU A 209 -1.21 6.49 8.43
CA GLU A 209 -2.15 5.47 8.91
C GLU A 209 -3.09 5.05 7.78
N VAL A 210 -3.49 3.77 7.79
CA VAL A 210 -4.48 3.24 6.85
C VAL A 210 -5.42 2.28 7.57
N ILE A 211 -6.72 2.41 7.32
CA ILE A 211 -7.76 1.56 7.90
C ILE A 211 -8.70 1.13 6.77
N THR A 212 -9.01 -0.15 6.73
CA THR A 212 -10.00 -0.70 5.79
C THR A 212 -11.29 -1.05 6.52
N THR A 213 -12.43 -0.64 5.98
CA THR A 213 -13.75 -0.96 6.51
C THR A 213 -14.69 -1.41 5.39
N THR A 214 -15.84 -1.96 5.75
CA THR A 214 -16.89 -2.20 4.76
C THR A 214 -17.44 -0.87 4.22
N ALA A 215 -17.95 -0.86 3.00
CA ALA A 215 -18.37 0.38 2.33
C ALA A 215 -19.49 1.15 3.06
N LYS A 216 -20.31 0.46 3.88
CA LYS A 216 -21.41 1.09 4.65
C LYS A 216 -20.93 1.91 5.84
N VAL A 217 -19.72 1.67 6.35
CA VAL A 217 -19.20 2.38 7.52
C VAL A 217 -19.02 3.86 7.18
N HIS A 218 -19.47 4.76 8.07
CA HIS A 218 -19.34 6.19 7.86
C HIS A 218 -17.91 6.67 8.13
N ASP A 219 -17.38 7.51 7.24
CA ASP A 219 -15.96 7.93 7.26
C ASP A 219 -15.56 8.57 8.60
N SER A 220 -16.45 9.35 9.22
CA SER A 220 -16.19 10.02 10.49
C SER A 220 -15.96 9.08 11.68
N THR A 221 -16.35 7.80 11.60
CA THR A 221 -16.14 6.83 12.69
C THR A 221 -14.66 6.43 12.82
N GLN A 222 -13.90 6.54 11.73
CA GLN A 222 -12.47 6.18 11.72
C GLN A 222 -11.54 7.35 12.06
N PHE A 223 -12.10 8.54 12.28
CA PHE A 223 -11.31 9.75 12.49
C PHE A 223 -10.35 9.66 13.67
N ASP A 224 -10.82 9.21 14.83
CA ASP A 224 -10.02 9.19 16.04
C ASP A 224 -8.86 8.18 15.94
N ALA A 225 -9.09 7.03 15.30
CA ALA A 225 -8.06 6.04 15.01
C ALA A 225 -7.00 6.56 14.03
N LEU A 226 -7.41 7.28 12.97
CA LEU A 226 -6.52 7.86 11.97
C LEU A 226 -5.68 9.04 12.49
N THR A 227 -6.15 9.71 13.54
CA THR A 227 -5.52 10.94 14.05
C THR A 227 -4.96 10.80 15.46
N LYS A 228 -4.83 9.55 15.96
CA LYS A 228 -4.43 9.25 17.35
C LYS A 228 -3.11 9.90 17.75
N ASP A 229 -2.13 9.96 16.82
CA ASP A 229 -0.77 10.44 17.08
C ASP A 229 -0.57 11.91 16.66
N GLU A 230 -1.63 12.60 16.18
CA GLU A 230 -1.52 13.99 15.71
C GLU A 230 -1.54 14.97 16.89
N LYS A 231 -0.61 15.94 16.85
CA LYS A 231 -0.45 16.96 17.90
C LYS A 231 -0.55 18.39 17.40
N ARG A 232 -0.49 18.65 16.09
CA ARG A 232 -0.42 20.01 15.51
C ARG A 232 -1.71 20.44 14.81
N ALA A 233 -2.07 19.78 13.71
CA ALA A 233 -3.22 20.19 12.89
C ALA A 233 -3.88 19.00 12.21
N ILE A 234 -5.21 19.06 12.04
CA ILE A 234 -5.96 18.05 11.32
C ILE A 234 -6.78 18.70 10.22
N PHE A 235 -6.58 18.26 8.99
CA PHE A 235 -7.30 18.66 7.79
C PHE A 235 -8.23 17.53 7.34
N ALA A 236 -9.52 17.80 7.24
CA ALA A 236 -10.48 16.80 6.78
C ALA A 236 -11.68 17.46 6.11
N ASP A 237 -12.48 16.66 5.42
CA ASP A 237 -13.75 17.11 4.85
C ASP A 237 -14.78 17.43 5.95
N SER A 238 -15.75 18.22 5.58
CA SER A 238 -16.90 18.60 6.39
C SER A 238 -17.71 17.40 6.92
N GLY A 239 -17.60 16.22 6.30
CA GLY A 239 -18.16 14.96 6.79
C GLY A 239 -17.60 14.50 8.13
N TYR A 240 -16.40 14.93 8.45
CA TYR A 240 -15.74 14.62 9.71
C TYR A 240 -16.06 15.62 10.84
N MET A 241 -16.77 16.73 10.56
CA MET A 241 -17.06 17.76 11.55
C MET A 241 -18.12 17.29 12.56
N SER A 242 -17.83 17.45 13.85
CA SER A 242 -18.80 17.36 14.93
C SER A 242 -18.50 18.40 16.04
N LYS A 243 -19.53 18.78 16.82
CA LYS A 243 -19.35 19.72 17.95
C LYS A 243 -18.43 19.14 19.03
N ILE A 244 -18.56 17.84 19.31
CA ILE A 244 -17.73 17.12 20.29
C ILE A 244 -16.27 17.14 19.82
N ARG A 245 -16.00 16.74 18.57
CA ARG A 245 -14.66 16.71 17.97
C ARG A 245 -13.99 18.08 18.00
N LYS A 246 -14.73 19.13 17.66
CA LYS A 246 -14.22 20.52 17.74
C LYS A 246 -13.77 20.89 19.16
N ARG A 247 -14.53 20.48 20.18
CA ARG A 247 -14.16 20.69 21.59
C ARG A 247 -12.93 19.86 21.99
N THR A 248 -12.90 18.58 21.62
CA THR A 248 -11.78 17.67 21.93
C THR A 248 -10.48 18.16 21.30
N LEU A 249 -10.47 18.54 20.04
CA LEU A 249 -9.28 19.06 19.36
C LEU A 249 -8.78 20.35 20.01
N ARG A 250 -9.71 21.25 20.37
CA ARG A 250 -9.37 22.50 21.10
C ARG A 250 -8.74 22.20 22.46
N ALA A 251 -9.31 21.26 23.22
CA ALA A 251 -8.79 20.86 24.52
C ALA A 251 -7.38 20.24 24.44
N LYS A 252 -7.08 19.54 23.33
CA LYS A 252 -5.75 18.97 23.05
C LYS A 252 -4.77 19.98 22.43
N GLY A 253 -5.17 21.22 22.20
CA GLY A 253 -4.32 22.21 21.50
C GLY A 253 -4.10 21.95 20.01
N ILE A 254 -4.88 21.05 19.40
CA ILE A 254 -4.74 20.66 18.00
C ILE A 254 -5.52 21.63 17.12
N PHE A 255 -4.85 22.19 16.10
CA PHE A 255 -5.49 23.10 15.16
C PHE A 255 -6.53 22.34 14.31
N ASN A 256 -7.79 22.77 14.40
CA ASN A 256 -8.88 22.17 13.66
C ASN A 256 -9.06 22.85 12.30
N ALA A 257 -8.57 22.21 11.24
CA ALA A 257 -8.73 22.62 9.85
C ALA A 257 -9.76 21.76 9.08
N ILE A 258 -10.74 21.17 9.79
CA ILE A 258 -11.88 20.48 9.16
C ILE A 258 -12.79 21.54 8.53
N THR A 259 -13.16 21.33 7.25
CA THR A 259 -14.05 22.27 6.55
C THR A 259 -15.42 22.34 7.21
N GLU A 260 -15.98 23.54 7.31
CA GLU A 260 -17.28 23.77 7.95
C GLU A 260 -18.42 23.68 6.94
N ARG A 261 -19.58 23.14 7.37
CA ARG A 261 -20.83 23.11 6.61
C ARG A 261 -21.73 24.27 7.01
N ARG A 262 -22.65 24.62 6.13
CA ARG A 262 -23.76 25.48 6.48
C ARG A 262 -24.59 24.83 7.59
N VAL A 263 -24.98 25.62 8.57
CA VAL A 263 -25.91 25.19 9.63
C VAL A 263 -27.35 25.40 9.14
N ARG A 264 -28.31 24.62 9.65
CA ARG A 264 -29.72 24.77 9.34
C ARG A 264 -30.16 26.23 9.62
N GLY A 265 -30.79 26.86 8.63
CA GLY A 265 -31.16 28.29 8.69
C GLY A 265 -30.14 29.28 8.11
N GLN A 266 -28.94 28.80 7.71
CA GLN A 266 -27.96 29.63 6.99
C GLN A 266 -28.10 29.47 5.47
N SER A 267 -28.35 30.57 4.75
CA SER A 267 -28.34 30.56 3.27
C SER A 267 -26.94 30.43 2.68
N LYS A 268 -25.92 31.02 3.32
CA LYS A 268 -24.52 31.03 2.90
C LYS A 268 -23.59 30.85 4.11
N LEU A 269 -22.36 30.35 3.87
CA LEU A 269 -21.30 30.36 4.88
C LEU A 269 -20.90 31.81 5.20
N ARG A 270 -20.53 32.09 6.46
CA ARG A 270 -19.96 33.40 6.84
C ARG A 270 -18.64 33.62 6.04
N ALA A 271 -18.34 34.86 5.70
CA ALA A 271 -17.13 35.19 4.91
C ALA A 271 -15.86 34.59 5.49
N LYS A 272 -15.67 34.64 6.82
CA LYS A 272 -14.54 34.01 7.51
C LYS A 272 -14.51 32.48 7.33
N GLN A 273 -15.65 31.80 7.43
CA GLN A 273 -15.76 30.35 7.23
C GLN A 273 -15.43 29.97 5.79
N SER A 274 -15.97 30.72 4.82
CA SER A 274 -15.68 30.51 3.40
C SER A 274 -14.18 30.67 3.08
N LYS A 275 -13.54 31.76 3.58
CA LYS A 275 -12.11 32.00 3.40
C LYS A 275 -11.26 30.88 4.03
N ASN A 276 -11.62 30.41 5.22
CA ASN A 276 -10.94 29.30 5.88
C ASN A 276 -11.12 28.00 5.11
N ASN A 277 -12.34 27.68 4.67
CA ASN A 277 -12.62 26.50 3.88
C ASN A 277 -11.77 26.46 2.60
N THR A 278 -11.62 27.59 1.90
CA THR A 278 -10.76 27.69 0.71
C THR A 278 -9.31 27.37 1.04
N LYS A 279 -8.78 27.92 2.16
CA LYS A 279 -7.41 27.62 2.60
C LYS A 279 -7.23 26.13 2.96
N PHE A 280 -8.14 25.58 3.76
CA PHE A 280 -8.08 24.20 4.23
C PHE A 280 -8.23 23.19 3.08
N SER A 281 -9.13 23.48 2.12
CA SER A 281 -9.33 22.63 0.95
C SER A 281 -8.09 22.53 0.08
N LYS A 282 -7.30 23.60 -0.07
CA LYS A 282 -6.02 23.57 -0.82
C LYS A 282 -5.02 22.59 -0.20
N VAL A 283 -4.89 22.60 1.14
CA VAL A 283 -4.01 21.66 1.85
C VAL A 283 -4.59 20.25 1.79
N ARG A 284 -5.91 20.11 2.07
CA ARG A 284 -6.58 18.80 2.04
C ARG A 284 -6.47 18.10 0.69
N ALA A 285 -6.44 18.84 -0.42
CA ALA A 285 -6.31 18.24 -1.74
C ALA A 285 -5.06 17.35 -1.89
N LEU A 286 -4.04 17.53 -1.06
CA LEU A 286 -2.84 16.69 -1.06
C LEU A 286 -3.13 15.24 -0.66
N VAL A 287 -4.21 14.96 0.11
CA VAL A 287 -4.62 13.59 0.45
C VAL A 287 -5.20 12.82 -0.74
N GLU A 288 -5.58 13.52 -1.79
CA GLU A 288 -6.09 12.89 -3.01
C GLU A 288 -4.98 12.25 -3.86
N LEU A 289 -3.72 12.72 -3.71
CA LEU A 289 -2.56 12.19 -4.44
C LEU A 289 -2.34 10.69 -4.21
N PRO A 290 -2.29 10.17 -2.97
CA PRO A 290 -2.18 8.73 -2.73
C PRO A 290 -3.27 7.93 -3.43
N PHE A 291 -4.52 8.39 -3.34
CA PHE A 291 -5.64 7.69 -3.96
C PHE A 291 -5.56 7.66 -5.49
N ALA A 292 -5.21 8.80 -6.09
CA ALA A 292 -5.01 8.87 -7.55
C ALA A 292 -3.87 7.94 -7.99
N PHE A 293 -2.77 7.95 -7.25
CA PHE A 293 -1.62 7.09 -7.53
C PHE A 293 -1.95 5.60 -7.42
N ILE A 294 -2.55 5.19 -6.29
CA ILE A 294 -2.93 3.81 -6.01
C ILE A 294 -3.90 3.29 -7.08
N LYS A 295 -4.90 4.11 -7.48
CA LYS A 295 -5.89 3.70 -8.47
C LYS A 295 -5.35 3.69 -9.90
N ASN A 296 -4.60 4.70 -10.31
CA ASN A 296 -4.22 4.88 -11.71
C ASN A 296 -2.87 4.26 -12.06
N LEU A 297 -1.90 4.26 -11.14
CA LEU A 297 -0.54 3.78 -11.41
C LEU A 297 -0.25 2.40 -10.81
N MET A 298 -0.94 2.03 -9.71
CA MET A 298 -0.86 0.68 -9.15
C MET A 298 -2.08 -0.17 -9.55
N TYR A 299 -2.99 0.38 -10.36
CA TYR A 299 -4.18 -0.30 -10.89
C TYR A 299 -5.08 -0.94 -9.82
N TYR A 300 -5.12 -0.34 -8.62
CA TYR A 300 -5.90 -0.86 -7.50
C TYR A 300 -7.25 -0.13 -7.39
N THR A 301 -8.13 -0.38 -8.35
CA THR A 301 -9.52 0.14 -8.37
C THR A 301 -10.52 -0.86 -7.83
N GLN A 302 -10.16 -2.16 -7.84
CA GLN A 302 -10.95 -3.26 -7.36
C GLN A 302 -10.14 -4.13 -6.41
N THR A 303 -10.84 -4.81 -5.48
CA THR A 303 -10.22 -5.82 -4.62
C THR A 303 -9.72 -7.00 -5.43
N ARG A 304 -8.59 -7.57 -5.03
CA ARG A 304 -8.02 -8.77 -5.66
C ARG A 304 -8.41 -10.06 -4.96
N TYR A 305 -8.88 -9.94 -3.72
CA TYR A 305 -9.19 -11.08 -2.85
C TYR A 305 -10.62 -10.98 -2.35
N LEU A 306 -11.18 -12.11 -1.97
CA LEU A 306 -12.44 -12.19 -1.25
C LEU A 306 -12.17 -12.14 0.26
N GLY A 307 -13.01 -11.40 0.97
CA GLY A 307 -12.98 -11.26 2.42
C GLY A 307 -12.20 -10.05 2.93
N MET A 308 -12.69 -9.50 4.05
CA MET A 308 -12.16 -8.27 4.68
C MET A 308 -10.69 -8.41 5.07
N GLN A 309 -10.31 -9.52 5.75
CA GLN A 309 -8.96 -9.69 6.27
C GLN A 309 -7.91 -9.64 5.16
N LYS A 310 -8.13 -10.37 4.06
CA LYS A 310 -7.17 -10.41 2.94
C LYS A 310 -7.03 -9.04 2.28
N ASN A 311 -8.15 -8.35 2.08
CA ASN A 311 -8.14 -7.03 1.47
C ASN A 311 -7.53 -5.98 2.40
N ALA A 312 -7.82 -5.99 3.70
CA ALA A 312 -7.20 -5.09 4.68
C ALA A 312 -5.68 -5.28 4.74
N GLN A 313 -5.20 -6.53 4.79
CA GLN A 313 -3.76 -6.81 4.77
C GLN A 313 -3.11 -6.38 3.46
N HIS A 314 -3.76 -6.60 2.31
CA HIS A 314 -3.24 -6.17 1.02
C HIS A 314 -3.11 -4.64 0.92
N ILE A 315 -4.03 -3.88 1.50
CA ILE A 315 -3.97 -2.42 1.53
C ILE A 315 -2.73 -1.92 2.29
N TYR A 316 -2.28 -2.59 3.36
CA TYR A 316 -1.02 -2.24 4.02
C TYR A 316 0.19 -2.39 3.08
N LEU A 317 0.23 -3.46 2.26
CA LEU A 317 1.29 -3.61 1.25
C LEU A 317 1.23 -2.49 0.21
N ILE A 318 0.04 -2.16 -0.29
CA ILE A 318 -0.17 -1.07 -1.26
C ILE A 318 0.28 0.28 -0.68
N ALA A 319 -0.06 0.56 0.59
CA ALA A 319 0.36 1.78 1.28
C ALA A 319 1.89 1.84 1.48
N ALA A 320 2.52 0.73 1.87
CA ALA A 320 3.98 0.63 1.96
C ALA A 320 4.65 0.87 0.61
N ALA A 321 4.16 0.22 -0.45
CA ALA A 321 4.67 0.37 -1.81
C ALA A 321 4.49 1.80 -2.35
N TYR A 322 3.37 2.45 -2.05
CA TYR A 322 3.15 3.86 -2.36
C TYR A 322 4.16 4.76 -1.63
N ASN A 323 4.32 4.59 -0.32
CA ASN A 323 5.23 5.39 0.50
C ASN A 323 6.67 5.29 -0.02
N LEU A 324 7.16 4.09 -0.29
CA LEU A 324 8.50 3.86 -0.87
C LEU A 324 8.68 4.65 -2.17
N ARG A 325 7.70 4.60 -3.06
CA ARG A 325 7.75 5.29 -4.35
C ARG A 325 7.75 6.82 -4.23
N ARG A 326 7.27 7.37 -3.11
CA ARG A 326 7.30 8.83 -2.84
C ARG A 326 8.68 9.33 -2.45
N ILE A 327 9.53 8.50 -1.83
CA ILE A 327 10.83 8.89 -1.26
C ILE A 327 11.75 9.59 -2.26
N PRO A 328 12.01 9.07 -3.47
CA PRO A 328 12.88 9.73 -4.42
C PRO A 328 12.44 11.16 -4.78
N ASN A 329 11.12 11.35 -4.93
CA ASN A 329 10.55 12.66 -5.25
C ASN A 329 10.64 13.67 -4.10
N LEU A 330 10.77 13.19 -2.85
CA LEU A 330 10.95 14.04 -1.68
C LEU A 330 12.42 14.47 -1.50
N LYS A 331 13.35 13.56 -1.74
CA LYS A 331 14.78 13.85 -1.68
C LYS A 331 15.19 14.94 -2.66
N VAL A 332 14.58 14.96 -3.85
CA VAL A 332 14.82 16.03 -4.85
C VAL A 332 14.31 17.41 -4.40
N LYS A 333 13.28 17.44 -3.53
CA LYS A 333 12.73 18.72 -3.00
C LYS A 333 13.46 19.24 -1.78
N LEU A 334 14.18 18.39 -1.08
CA LEU A 334 14.93 18.71 0.15
C LEU A 334 16.41 19.01 -0.11
N GLY A 335 16.90 18.77 -1.30
CA GLY A 335 18.22 19.14 -1.81
C GLY A 335 18.16 20.33 -2.74
#